data_d16f708cfe75bbfa42267f65ce3c0157
#
_entry.id   d16f708cfe75bbfa42267f65ce3c0157
#
_cell.length_a   1.000
_cell.length_b   1.000
_cell.length_c   1.000
_cell.angle_alpha   90.00
_cell.angle_beta   90.00
_cell.angle_gamma   90.00
#
_symmetry.space_group_name_H-M   'P 1'
#
loop_
_entity.id
_entity.type
_entity.pdbx_description
1 polymer ?
#
loop_
_entity_poly.entity_id
_entity_poly.type
_entity_poly.pdbx_seq_one_letter_code
_entity_poly.pdbx_strand_id
1 'polypeptide(L)'
;YVDIHCGGVDNIFPHHTNEIAQSKSYLGHDWCKYWFHVNHLNDRAGKMSKSKGAILTVSVLQEKGYNPLAYRFFCLQSHYRKPLEFSFDALDNAVAAYNKIAKRVAELKDEGDIDETAFADFKKKFTDAVSNDLNTSMAITIVYDVLKADISDRTKLALIDDFEQVLDLGLRESGKALL
;
A
#
# COMPACT_ATOMS: atom_id res chain seq x y z
N TYR A 1 -15.21 2.81 22.87
CA TYR A 1 -15.31 2.20 21.55
C TYR A 1 -14.03 2.43 20.76
N VAL A 2 -13.62 1.40 20.03
CA VAL A 2 -12.56 1.47 19.02
C VAL A 2 -13.19 1.14 17.67
N ASP A 3 -12.94 1.95 16.65
CA ASP A 3 -13.54 1.72 15.33
C ASP A 3 -12.93 0.51 14.63
N ILE A 4 -11.59 0.43 14.62
CA ILE A 4 -10.84 -0.64 13.98
C ILE A 4 -9.76 -1.13 14.94
N HIS A 5 -9.73 -2.45 15.20
CA HIS A 5 -8.67 -3.12 15.95
C HIS A 5 -7.86 -4.01 15.02
N CYS A 6 -6.55 -3.81 15.00
CA CYS A 6 -5.65 -4.45 14.05
C CYS A 6 -4.69 -5.43 14.73
N GLY A 7 -4.29 -6.47 13.99
CA GLY A 7 -3.26 -7.40 14.42
C GLY A 7 -2.76 -8.29 13.30
N GLY A 8 -1.82 -9.16 13.62
CA GLY A 8 -1.45 -10.26 12.72
C GLY A 8 -2.51 -11.36 12.73
N VAL A 9 -2.50 -12.23 11.72
CA VAL A 9 -3.41 -13.37 11.65
C VAL A 9 -3.26 -14.33 12.85
N ASP A 10 -2.10 -14.34 13.49
CA ASP A 10 -1.83 -15.10 14.71
C ASP A 10 -2.56 -14.55 15.95
N ASN A 11 -3.03 -13.29 15.91
CA ASN A 11 -3.83 -12.70 16.99
C ASN A 11 -5.31 -13.08 16.93
N ILE A 12 -5.82 -13.64 15.83
CA ILE A 12 -7.22 -14.05 15.72
C ILE A 12 -7.60 -14.96 16.89
N PHE A 13 -6.78 -15.97 17.13
CA PHE A 13 -6.95 -16.90 18.24
C PHE A 13 -5.58 -17.22 18.86
N PRO A 14 -5.47 -17.20 20.21
CA PRO A 14 -6.53 -16.89 21.19
C PRO A 14 -6.61 -15.40 21.60
N HIS A 15 -5.70 -14.51 21.11
CA HIS A 15 -5.51 -13.16 21.66
C HIS A 15 -6.76 -12.28 21.50
N HIS A 16 -7.17 -12.01 20.27
CA HIS A 16 -8.34 -11.15 20.01
C HIS A 16 -9.65 -11.79 20.48
N THR A 17 -9.75 -13.12 20.43
CA THR A 17 -10.91 -13.86 20.99
C THR A 17 -11.04 -13.62 22.50
N ASN A 18 -9.90 -13.62 23.22
CA ASN A 18 -9.89 -13.31 24.66
C ASN A 18 -10.21 -11.84 24.93
N GLU A 19 -9.70 -10.91 24.12
CA GLU A 19 -10.03 -9.48 24.24
C GLU A 19 -11.53 -9.23 24.05
N ILE A 20 -12.16 -9.88 23.07
CA ILE A 20 -13.61 -9.81 22.86
C ILE A 20 -14.35 -10.31 24.12
N ALA A 21 -13.98 -11.48 24.63
CA ALA A 21 -14.63 -12.07 25.80
C ALA A 21 -14.48 -11.18 27.05
N GLN A 22 -13.27 -10.70 27.34
CA GLN A 22 -12.97 -9.85 28.48
C GLN A 22 -13.69 -8.50 28.40
N SER A 23 -13.56 -7.82 27.27
CA SER A 23 -14.15 -6.50 27.09
C SER A 23 -15.67 -6.54 27.08
N LYS A 24 -16.27 -7.53 26.42
CA LYS A 24 -17.73 -7.70 26.38
C LYS A 24 -18.30 -8.03 27.77
N SER A 25 -17.59 -8.85 28.55
CA SER A 25 -17.99 -9.18 29.91
C SER A 25 -17.94 -7.96 30.84
N TYR A 26 -16.96 -7.09 30.68
CA TYR A 26 -16.81 -5.89 31.49
C TYR A 26 -17.77 -4.76 31.07
N LEU A 27 -17.90 -4.52 29.77
CA LEU A 27 -18.65 -3.39 29.20
C LEU A 27 -20.15 -3.71 29.00
N GLY A 28 -20.52 -5.00 28.89
CA GLY A 28 -21.88 -5.42 28.55
C GLY A 28 -22.26 -5.26 27.06
N HIS A 29 -21.30 -4.88 26.21
CA HIS A 29 -21.50 -4.68 24.77
C HIS A 29 -20.20 -4.93 24.00
N ASP A 30 -20.30 -5.05 22.67
CA ASP A 30 -19.14 -5.12 21.80
C ASP A 30 -18.42 -3.77 21.76
N TRP A 31 -17.09 -3.77 21.89
CA TRP A 31 -16.27 -2.58 22.03
C TRP A 31 -15.55 -2.15 20.73
N CYS A 32 -15.40 -3.09 19.78
CA CYS A 32 -14.79 -2.86 18.49
C CYS A 32 -15.69 -3.38 17.39
N LYS A 33 -15.86 -2.57 16.33
CA LYS A 33 -16.74 -2.88 15.21
C LYS A 33 -16.05 -3.67 14.12
N TYR A 34 -14.80 -3.33 13.83
CA TYR A 34 -14.02 -3.95 12.75
C TYR A 34 -12.71 -4.51 13.26
N TRP A 35 -12.47 -5.79 12.97
CA TRP A 35 -11.25 -6.50 13.30
C TRP A 35 -10.45 -6.74 12.02
N PHE A 36 -9.25 -6.17 11.96
CA PHE A 36 -8.42 -6.19 10.75
C PHE A 36 -7.15 -7.02 10.99
N HIS A 37 -6.96 -8.08 10.20
CA HIS A 37 -5.85 -9.00 10.38
C HIS A 37 -4.97 -9.04 9.13
N VAL A 38 -3.69 -8.74 9.32
CA VAL A 38 -2.67 -8.72 8.27
C VAL A 38 -1.82 -9.99 8.35
N ASN A 39 -1.50 -10.58 7.21
CA ASN A 39 -0.60 -11.72 7.17
C ASN A 39 0.86 -11.29 7.41
N HIS A 40 1.72 -12.26 7.68
CA HIS A 40 3.09 -11.98 8.09
C HIS A 40 3.98 -11.53 6.95
N LEU A 41 4.92 -10.65 7.29
CA LEU A 41 6.12 -10.43 6.52
C LEU A 41 7.15 -11.51 6.92
N ASN A 42 7.52 -12.34 5.97
CA ASN A 42 8.44 -13.45 6.16
C ASN A 42 9.78 -13.14 5.48
N ASP A 43 10.85 -13.72 5.96
CA ASP A 43 12.10 -13.90 5.22
C ASP A 43 12.28 -15.37 4.83
N ARG A 44 13.37 -15.71 4.16
CA ARG A 44 13.66 -17.11 3.77
C ARG A 44 13.77 -18.08 4.97
N ALA A 45 13.94 -17.56 6.19
CA ALA A 45 14.01 -18.34 7.43
C ALA A 45 12.63 -18.44 8.13
N GLY A 46 11.58 -17.86 7.55
CA GLY A 46 10.21 -17.82 8.05
C GLY A 46 9.80 -16.46 8.63
N LYS A 47 8.89 -16.42 9.61
CA LYS A 47 8.40 -15.17 10.20
C LYS A 47 9.54 -14.32 10.76
N MET A 48 9.64 -13.09 10.30
CA MET A 48 10.56 -12.09 10.85
C MET A 48 10.12 -11.74 12.27
N SER A 49 10.99 -11.95 13.26
CA SER A 49 10.67 -11.67 14.65
C SER A 49 11.84 -11.05 15.40
N LYS A 50 11.53 -10.23 16.42
CA LYS A 50 12.51 -9.57 17.29
C LYS A 50 13.47 -10.57 17.98
N SER A 51 13.02 -11.78 18.26
CA SER A 51 13.80 -12.80 18.97
C SER A 51 14.94 -13.42 18.14
N LYS A 52 14.99 -13.20 16.82
CA LYS A 52 16.03 -13.73 15.91
C LYS A 52 17.19 -12.77 15.66
N GLY A 53 17.27 -11.64 16.37
CA GLY A 53 18.47 -10.79 16.45
C GLY A 53 18.68 -9.75 15.32
N ALA A 54 18.03 -9.89 14.17
CA ALA A 54 18.11 -8.92 13.09
C ALA A 54 16.72 -8.36 12.80
N ILE A 55 16.38 -7.23 13.45
CA ILE A 55 15.12 -6.54 13.16
C ILE A 55 15.36 -5.67 11.92
N LEU A 56 14.68 -5.99 10.83
CA LEU A 56 14.58 -5.10 9.69
C LEU A 56 13.54 -4.02 10.02
N THR A 57 14.01 -2.83 10.36
CA THR A 57 13.18 -1.65 10.53
C THR A 57 13.27 -0.77 9.30
N VAL A 58 12.32 0.14 9.13
CA VAL A 58 12.40 1.16 8.06
C VAL A 58 13.67 2.00 8.18
N SER A 59 14.11 2.31 9.42
CA SER A 59 15.35 3.04 9.66
C SER A 59 16.58 2.29 9.11
N VAL A 60 16.65 0.97 9.30
CA VAL A 60 17.73 0.14 8.74
C VAL A 60 17.70 0.17 7.20
N LEU A 61 16.52 0.20 6.58
CA LEU A 61 16.42 0.35 5.13
C LEU A 61 16.93 1.72 4.67
N GLN A 62 16.58 2.79 5.38
CA GLN A 62 17.09 4.14 5.09
C GLN A 62 18.60 4.25 5.25
N GLU A 63 19.18 3.67 6.30
CA GLU A 63 20.64 3.60 6.52
C GLU A 63 21.35 2.85 5.37
N LYS A 64 20.66 1.89 4.73
CA LYS A 64 21.14 1.18 3.54
C LYS A 64 20.87 1.94 2.22
N GLY A 65 20.28 3.14 2.28
CA GLY A 65 20.00 3.96 1.12
C GLY A 65 18.66 3.69 0.42
N TYR A 66 17.79 2.88 1.00
CA TYR A 66 16.47 2.62 0.43
C TYR A 66 15.49 3.76 0.74
N ASN A 67 14.72 4.15 -0.27
CA ASN A 67 13.60 5.07 -0.09
C ASN A 67 12.44 4.35 0.65
N PRO A 68 11.96 4.87 1.80
CA PRO A 68 10.83 4.29 2.52
C PRO A 68 9.55 4.16 1.69
N LEU A 69 9.30 5.06 0.74
CA LEU A 69 8.15 5.01 -0.15
C LEU A 69 8.25 3.85 -1.16
N ALA A 70 9.45 3.49 -1.59
CA ALA A 70 9.66 2.29 -2.39
C ALA A 70 9.40 1.00 -1.58
N TYR A 71 9.72 0.99 -0.28
CA TYR A 71 9.32 -0.11 0.61
C TYR A 71 7.80 -0.16 0.83
N ARG A 72 7.15 1.01 0.98
CA ARG A 72 5.68 1.08 1.00
C ARG A 72 5.08 0.50 -0.29
N PHE A 73 5.62 0.88 -1.44
CA PHE A 73 5.23 0.33 -2.73
C PHE A 73 5.39 -1.20 -2.78
N PHE A 74 6.52 -1.73 -2.30
CA PHE A 74 6.75 -3.17 -2.17
C PHE A 74 5.63 -3.86 -1.37
N CYS A 75 5.25 -3.30 -0.22
CA CYS A 75 4.17 -3.84 0.60
C CYS A 75 2.81 -3.80 -0.12
N LEU A 76 2.50 -2.71 -0.82
CA LEU A 76 1.22 -2.51 -1.52
C LEU A 76 1.05 -3.39 -2.77
N GLN A 77 2.14 -3.94 -3.31
CA GLN A 77 2.08 -4.89 -4.43
C GLN A 77 1.47 -6.24 -4.05
N SER A 78 1.35 -6.56 -2.77
CA SER A 78 0.72 -7.79 -2.27
C SER A 78 -0.56 -7.47 -1.51
N HIS A 79 -1.53 -8.37 -1.59
CA HIS A 79 -2.73 -8.26 -0.79
C HIS A 79 -2.42 -8.58 0.68
N TYR A 80 -2.92 -7.80 1.64
CA TYR A 80 -2.61 -7.92 3.07
C TYR A 80 -2.98 -9.29 3.68
N ARG A 81 -3.90 -10.05 3.05
CA ARG A 81 -4.27 -11.40 3.48
C ARG A 81 -3.27 -12.47 3.02
N LYS A 82 -2.32 -12.13 2.17
CA LYS A 82 -1.29 -13.06 1.70
C LYS A 82 0.01 -12.85 2.46
N PRO A 83 0.76 -13.92 2.77
CA PRO A 83 2.11 -13.77 3.29
C PRO A 83 2.96 -12.99 2.28
N LEU A 84 3.76 -12.04 2.77
CA LEU A 84 4.71 -11.29 1.97
C LEU A 84 6.12 -11.78 2.30
N GLU A 85 6.86 -12.26 1.29
CA GLU A 85 8.25 -12.64 1.45
C GLU A 85 9.17 -11.45 1.17
N PHE A 86 9.97 -11.09 2.16
CA PHE A 86 10.99 -10.07 2.04
C PHE A 86 12.32 -10.68 1.64
N SER A 87 12.95 -10.08 0.63
CA SER A 87 14.36 -10.19 0.36
C SER A 87 14.87 -8.85 -0.19
N PHE A 88 16.17 -8.59 -0.09
CA PHE A 88 16.73 -7.39 -0.70
C PHE A 88 16.56 -7.40 -2.22
N ASP A 89 16.71 -8.56 -2.88
CA ASP A 89 16.44 -8.70 -4.32
C ASP A 89 14.99 -8.32 -4.69
N ALA A 90 14.02 -8.75 -3.87
CA ALA A 90 12.61 -8.38 -4.09
C ALA A 90 12.38 -6.88 -3.84
N LEU A 91 13.03 -6.30 -2.84
CA LEU A 91 12.98 -4.87 -2.59
C LEU A 91 13.64 -4.08 -3.72
N ASP A 92 14.80 -4.51 -4.23
CA ASP A 92 15.49 -3.87 -5.36
C ASP A 92 14.61 -3.84 -6.62
N ASN A 93 13.91 -4.94 -6.91
CA ASN A 93 12.94 -5.00 -8.00
C ASN A 93 11.77 -4.00 -7.79
N ALA A 94 11.27 -3.88 -6.56
CA ALA A 94 10.23 -2.93 -6.22
C ALA A 94 10.72 -1.48 -6.34
N VAL A 95 11.96 -1.18 -5.90
CA VAL A 95 12.61 0.13 -6.07
C VAL A 95 12.71 0.49 -7.55
N ALA A 96 13.18 -0.43 -8.41
CA ALA A 96 13.28 -0.20 -9.84
C ALA A 96 11.90 0.10 -10.47
N ALA A 97 10.88 -0.66 -10.08
CA ALA A 97 9.51 -0.45 -10.55
C ALA A 97 8.92 0.88 -10.05
N TYR A 98 9.11 1.20 -8.77
CA TYR A 98 8.69 2.47 -8.17
C TYR A 98 9.34 3.67 -8.86
N ASN A 99 10.67 3.65 -9.03
CA ASN A 99 11.39 4.72 -9.70
C ASN A 99 10.93 4.91 -11.14
N LYS A 100 10.61 3.81 -11.85
CA LYS A 100 10.08 3.88 -13.22
C LYS A 100 8.71 4.56 -13.28
N ILE A 101 7.82 4.27 -12.33
CA ILE A 101 6.51 4.94 -12.26
C ILE A 101 6.70 6.41 -11.91
N ALA A 102 7.47 6.71 -10.87
CA ALA A 102 7.71 8.06 -10.41
C ALA A 102 8.31 8.95 -11.53
N LYS A 103 9.31 8.44 -12.26
CA LYS A 103 9.86 9.15 -13.44
C LYS A 103 8.80 9.44 -14.48
N ARG A 104 7.99 8.44 -14.84
CA ARG A 104 6.92 8.63 -15.84
C ARG A 104 5.90 9.67 -15.40
N VAL A 105 5.57 9.72 -14.10
CA VAL A 105 4.68 10.75 -13.55
C VAL A 105 5.33 12.14 -13.63
N ALA A 106 6.62 12.26 -13.33
CA ALA A 106 7.34 13.53 -13.39
C ALA A 106 7.57 14.04 -14.82
N GLU A 107 7.57 13.16 -15.83
CA GLU A 107 7.68 13.51 -17.25
C GLU A 107 6.36 14.03 -17.85
N LEU A 108 5.21 13.80 -17.18
CA LEU A 108 3.92 14.30 -17.64
C LEU A 108 3.87 15.82 -17.56
N LYS A 109 3.28 16.43 -18.58
CA LYS A 109 3.09 17.88 -18.66
C LYS A 109 1.69 18.25 -18.22
N ASP A 110 1.55 19.33 -17.48
CA ASP A 110 0.22 19.85 -17.11
C ASP A 110 -0.42 20.58 -18.31
N GLU A 111 -0.63 19.83 -19.38
CA GLU A 111 -1.13 20.33 -20.68
C GLU A 111 -2.35 19.52 -21.14
N GLY A 112 -3.23 20.18 -21.89
CA GLY A 112 -4.47 19.62 -22.43
C GLY A 112 -5.66 19.83 -21.48
N ASP A 113 -6.82 19.40 -21.95
CA ASP A 113 -8.07 19.47 -21.18
C ASP A 113 -8.26 18.18 -20.38
N ILE A 114 -9.01 18.27 -19.29
CA ILE A 114 -9.42 17.09 -18.50
C ILE A 114 -10.51 16.35 -19.27
N ASP A 115 -10.27 15.08 -19.57
CA ASP A 115 -11.30 14.16 -20.05
C ASP A 115 -12.10 13.65 -18.85
N GLU A 116 -13.25 14.28 -18.59
CA GLU A 116 -14.12 13.97 -17.46
C GLU A 116 -14.65 12.52 -17.50
N THR A 117 -14.87 11.98 -18.70
CA THR A 117 -15.35 10.60 -18.87
C THR A 117 -14.26 9.61 -18.48
N ALA A 118 -13.06 9.77 -19.00
CA ALA A 118 -11.93 8.94 -18.67
C ALA A 118 -11.56 9.08 -17.17
N PHE A 119 -11.61 10.30 -16.63
CA PHE A 119 -11.37 10.54 -15.22
C PHE A 119 -12.37 9.76 -14.35
N ALA A 120 -13.66 9.86 -14.62
CA ALA A 120 -14.71 9.16 -13.88
C ALA A 120 -14.55 7.63 -13.97
N ASP A 121 -14.23 7.12 -15.15
CA ASP A 121 -14.04 5.67 -15.38
C ASP A 121 -12.83 5.11 -14.61
N PHE A 122 -11.69 5.76 -14.68
CA PHE A 122 -10.49 5.31 -13.96
C PHE A 122 -10.63 5.48 -12.45
N LYS A 123 -11.22 6.59 -11.99
CA LYS A 123 -11.53 6.78 -10.57
C LYS A 123 -12.47 5.69 -10.04
N LYS A 124 -13.50 5.33 -10.81
CA LYS A 124 -14.39 4.23 -10.45
C LYS A 124 -13.65 2.91 -10.33
N LYS A 125 -12.79 2.55 -11.32
CA LYS A 125 -11.99 1.32 -11.28
C LYS A 125 -11.09 1.27 -10.06
N PHE A 126 -10.42 2.39 -9.73
CA PHE A 126 -9.57 2.50 -8.56
C PHE A 126 -10.37 2.34 -7.26
N THR A 127 -11.50 3.05 -7.14
CA THR A 127 -12.39 2.95 -5.98
C THR A 127 -12.92 1.53 -5.81
N ASP A 128 -13.34 0.88 -6.89
CA ASP A 128 -13.80 -0.52 -6.87
C ASP A 128 -12.69 -1.46 -6.38
N ALA A 129 -11.44 -1.24 -6.81
CA ALA A 129 -10.30 -2.05 -6.38
C ALA A 129 -10.01 -1.88 -4.88
N VAL A 130 -9.92 -0.65 -4.37
CA VAL A 130 -9.63 -0.40 -2.95
C VAL A 130 -10.81 -0.75 -2.05
N SER A 131 -12.04 -0.65 -2.54
CA SER A 131 -13.26 -1.05 -1.81
C SER A 131 -13.45 -2.57 -1.80
N ASN A 132 -12.78 -3.30 -2.69
CA ASN A 132 -12.80 -4.75 -2.72
C ASN A 132 -11.69 -5.31 -1.80
N ASP A 133 -11.95 -5.24 -0.50
CA ASP A 133 -11.06 -5.78 0.54
C ASP A 133 -9.61 -5.23 0.46
N LEU A 134 -9.47 -3.93 0.18
CA LEU A 134 -8.19 -3.24 0.06
C LEU A 134 -7.24 -3.90 -0.97
N ASN A 135 -7.73 -4.19 -2.17
CA ASN A 135 -6.93 -4.79 -3.24
C ASN A 135 -5.94 -3.77 -3.84
N THR A 136 -4.91 -3.44 -3.06
CA THR A 136 -3.89 -2.46 -3.43
C THR A 136 -3.05 -2.89 -4.64
N SER A 137 -2.86 -4.18 -4.85
CA SER A 137 -2.15 -4.68 -6.04
C SER A 137 -2.90 -4.35 -7.33
N MET A 138 -4.25 -4.44 -7.31
CA MET A 138 -5.08 -4.01 -8.44
C MET A 138 -5.08 -2.48 -8.57
N ALA A 139 -5.14 -1.74 -7.46
CA ALA A 139 -5.04 -0.29 -7.46
C ALA A 139 -3.75 0.21 -8.14
N ILE A 140 -2.60 -0.41 -7.84
CA ILE A 140 -1.32 -0.14 -8.51
C ILE A 140 -1.37 -0.48 -10.01
N THR A 141 -2.05 -1.57 -10.39
CA THR A 141 -2.25 -1.91 -11.82
C THR A 141 -3.00 -0.79 -12.54
N ILE A 142 -4.01 -0.21 -11.90
CA ILE A 142 -4.77 0.91 -12.49
C ILE A 142 -3.89 2.16 -12.66
N VAL A 143 -2.94 2.42 -11.75
CA VAL A 143 -1.93 3.49 -11.95
C VAL A 143 -1.13 3.26 -13.24
N TYR A 144 -0.68 2.03 -13.49
CA TYR A 144 0.00 1.70 -14.75
C TYR A 144 -0.90 1.88 -15.97
N ASP A 145 -2.18 1.54 -15.87
CA ASP A 145 -3.14 1.66 -16.96
C ASP A 145 -3.40 3.14 -17.29
N VAL A 146 -3.56 4.01 -16.28
CA VAL A 146 -3.65 5.46 -16.46
C VAL A 146 -2.43 6.00 -17.22
N LEU A 147 -1.22 5.60 -16.81
CA LEU A 147 0.01 6.08 -17.45
C LEU A 147 0.17 5.60 -18.91
N LYS A 148 -0.51 4.51 -19.30
CA LYS A 148 -0.51 3.97 -20.68
C LYS A 148 -1.67 4.48 -21.52
N ALA A 149 -2.73 5.00 -20.90
CA ALA A 149 -3.95 5.41 -21.60
C ALA A 149 -3.67 6.56 -22.60
N ASP A 150 -4.43 6.56 -23.68
CA ASP A 150 -4.41 7.63 -24.69
C ASP A 150 -5.36 8.77 -24.25
N ILE A 151 -4.95 9.48 -23.21
CA ILE A 151 -5.64 10.64 -22.61
C ILE A 151 -4.60 11.73 -22.34
N SER A 152 -5.07 12.97 -22.16
CA SER A 152 -4.17 14.11 -21.91
C SER A 152 -3.32 13.89 -20.66
N ASP A 153 -2.12 14.42 -20.64
CA ASP A 153 -1.24 14.35 -19.48
C ASP A 153 -1.86 15.03 -18.26
N ARG A 154 -2.65 16.09 -18.47
CA ARG A 154 -3.41 16.75 -17.39
C ARG A 154 -4.43 15.83 -16.75
N THR A 155 -5.16 15.02 -17.54
CA THR A 155 -6.08 13.99 -17.00
C THR A 155 -5.32 12.94 -16.22
N LYS A 156 -4.17 12.45 -16.73
CA LYS A 156 -3.32 11.49 -16.02
C LYS A 156 -2.85 12.05 -14.68
N LEU A 157 -2.36 13.30 -14.67
CA LEU A 157 -1.89 13.94 -13.44
C LEU A 157 -3.01 14.09 -12.41
N ALA A 158 -4.20 14.52 -12.84
CA ALA A 158 -5.36 14.64 -11.96
C ALA A 158 -5.75 13.28 -11.34
N LEU A 159 -5.73 12.19 -12.12
CA LEU A 159 -5.98 10.84 -11.63
C LEU A 159 -4.92 10.37 -10.65
N ILE A 160 -3.65 10.59 -10.95
CA ILE A 160 -2.55 10.23 -10.03
C ILE A 160 -2.70 10.98 -8.70
N ASP A 161 -3.00 12.28 -8.73
CA ASP A 161 -3.21 13.07 -7.51
C ASP A 161 -4.40 12.58 -6.68
N ASP A 162 -5.49 12.14 -7.32
CA ASP A 162 -6.64 11.54 -6.65
C ASP A 162 -6.26 10.19 -6.00
N PHE A 163 -5.50 9.34 -6.70
CA PHE A 163 -5.07 8.03 -6.19
C PHE A 163 -4.03 8.14 -5.07
N GLU A 164 -3.18 9.16 -5.12
CA GLU A 164 -2.18 9.44 -4.09
C GLU A 164 -2.81 9.78 -2.73
N GLN A 165 -4.06 10.23 -2.67
CA GLN A 165 -4.78 10.42 -1.41
C GLN A 165 -4.97 9.10 -0.64
N VAL A 166 -4.87 7.96 -1.31
CA VAL A 166 -4.97 6.62 -0.71
C VAL A 166 -3.61 5.91 -0.71
N LEU A 167 -2.89 5.94 -1.82
CA LEU A 167 -1.63 5.21 -1.97
C LEU A 167 -0.48 5.88 -1.22
N ASP A 168 -0.44 7.22 -1.20
CA ASP A 168 0.58 8.04 -0.52
C ASP A 168 2.01 7.56 -0.82
N LEU A 169 2.31 7.45 -2.12
CA LEU A 169 3.60 7.00 -2.64
C LEU A 169 4.53 8.17 -3.01
N GLY A 170 4.03 9.40 -2.99
CA GLY A 170 4.81 10.60 -3.31
C GLY A 170 5.40 10.59 -4.72
N LEU A 171 4.66 10.07 -5.70
CA LEU A 171 5.17 9.79 -7.05
C LEU A 171 5.70 11.03 -7.77
N ARG A 172 5.03 12.18 -7.59
CA ARG A 172 5.47 13.44 -8.24
C ARG A 172 6.80 13.94 -7.70
N GLU A 173 6.93 14.01 -6.37
CA GLU A 173 8.13 14.53 -5.69
C GLU A 173 9.31 13.59 -5.89
N SER A 174 9.08 12.30 -5.69
CA SER A 174 10.11 11.29 -5.92
C SER A 174 10.57 11.25 -7.37
N GLY A 175 9.64 11.42 -8.33
CA GLY A 175 9.97 11.46 -9.75
C GLY A 175 10.83 12.65 -10.12
N LYS A 176 10.51 13.85 -9.61
CA LYS A 176 11.33 15.06 -9.82
C LYS A 176 12.75 14.91 -9.29
N ALA A 177 12.93 14.21 -8.17
CA ALA A 177 14.25 13.95 -7.60
C ALA A 177 15.07 12.94 -8.42
N LEU A 178 14.45 12.21 -9.35
CA LEU A 178 15.08 11.20 -10.20
C LEU A 178 15.40 11.71 -11.63
N LEU A 179 14.91 12.90 -12.02
CA LEU A 179 15.20 13.57 -13.28
C LEU A 179 16.46 14.41 -13.18
#